data_43fd92f3e202a1a76aa3127738296168
#
_entry.id   43fd92f3e202a1a76aa3127738296168
#
_cell.length_a   1.000
_cell.length_b   1.000
_cell.length_c   1.000
_cell.angle_alpha   90.00
_cell.angle_beta   90.00
_cell.angle_gamma   90.00
#
_symmetry.space_group_name_H-M   'P 1'
#
loop_
_entity.id
_entity.type
_entity.pdbx_description
1 polymer ?
#
loop_
_entity_poly.entity_id
_entity_poly.type
_entity_poly.pdbx_seq_one_letter_code
_entity_poly.pdbx_strand_id
1 'polypeptide(L)'
;MKFSNKVKAIVLAAVVAVSGATPAHAVDLAGSGASFVVPLVEACKAGFAKKTGHSFVYTSTGSGTGKNNSDNEIGDFWFSDSAHTGAKKRSTIFHAPIIAAPIAVLVNLPAKKDIYLSADTVAKIFAGQITQWNDPQIVADNNRTVKSVVYRKDANGNAKLDKNGKPIVLRNASKSIIYTLPNKPIKVVFRSDTSGTTNNFTRWMSGNAATVWNKPANDAFTTAFPGNINDTKNIGRIVGANGSQGVATLASKTPYSITYAEKQWGTSFGLRAAHIGNASGNFTLPDSAAVSAFLGEAKQAADGIVTYDYGTKVAGAYTLGIVSYMLLETSYKNKEKGKAVVELAEYLLSPECSLGAASTGFIVVEGTFLEKAKQLIARANK
;
A
#
# COMPACT_ATOMS: atom_id res chain seq x y z
N MET A 1 26.49 -2.27 -93.35
CA MET A 1 26.06 -1.01 -92.68
C MET A 1 26.06 -1.21 -91.22
N LYS A 2 26.91 -0.49 -90.46
CA LYS A 2 27.05 -0.58 -89.02
C LYS A 2 26.08 0.33 -88.33
N PHE A 3 25.35 -0.13 -87.35
CA PHE A 3 24.77 0.74 -86.31
C PHE A 3 25.10 0.19 -84.92
N SER A 4 25.90 0.96 -84.23
CA SER A 4 26.30 0.77 -82.82
C SER A 4 25.29 1.50 -81.94
N ASN A 5 24.66 0.81 -81.02
CA ASN A 5 23.90 1.43 -79.91
C ASN A 5 24.61 1.20 -78.59
N LYS A 6 25.20 2.23 -78.08
CA LYS A 6 25.74 2.30 -76.72
C LYS A 6 24.59 2.57 -75.75
N VAL A 7 24.26 1.59 -74.94
CA VAL A 7 23.39 1.78 -73.77
C VAL A 7 24.25 2.23 -72.61
N LYS A 8 24.05 3.45 -72.10
CA LYS A 8 24.64 3.96 -70.86
C LYS A 8 23.78 3.45 -69.69
N ALA A 9 24.36 2.56 -68.89
CA ALA A 9 23.76 2.15 -67.63
C ALA A 9 24.02 3.26 -66.60
N ILE A 10 22.99 3.90 -66.06
CA ILE A 10 23.03 4.78 -64.92
C ILE A 10 22.87 3.92 -63.69
N VAL A 11 23.93 3.74 -62.91
CA VAL A 11 23.90 3.11 -61.59
C VAL A 11 23.42 4.15 -60.60
N LEU A 12 22.20 4.05 -60.14
CA LEU A 12 21.67 4.86 -59.04
C LEU A 12 22.09 4.22 -57.73
N ALA A 13 23.12 4.78 -57.06
CA ALA A 13 23.52 4.33 -55.73
C ALA A 13 22.49 4.88 -54.69
N ALA A 14 21.60 4.01 -54.26
CA ALA A 14 20.74 4.31 -53.12
C ALA A 14 21.57 4.22 -51.84
N VAL A 15 21.93 5.35 -51.26
CA VAL A 15 22.48 5.42 -49.89
C VAL A 15 21.34 5.16 -48.92
N VAL A 16 21.25 3.95 -48.43
CA VAL A 16 20.40 3.61 -47.27
C VAL A 16 21.08 4.19 -46.06
N ALA A 17 20.62 5.33 -45.58
CA ALA A 17 20.96 5.84 -44.27
C ALA A 17 20.34 4.88 -43.23
N VAL A 18 21.12 3.91 -42.79
CA VAL A 18 20.81 3.16 -41.57
C VAL A 18 21.00 4.14 -40.41
N SER A 19 19.90 4.81 -40.02
CA SER A 19 19.84 5.48 -38.74
C SER A 19 20.15 4.45 -37.66
N GLY A 20 21.40 4.45 -37.19
CA GLY A 20 21.85 3.61 -36.09
C GLY A 20 21.05 3.97 -34.86
N ALA A 21 19.97 3.24 -34.59
CA ALA A 21 19.43 3.15 -33.27
C ALA A 21 20.55 2.53 -32.40
N THR A 22 21.20 3.37 -31.58
CA THR A 22 22.10 2.87 -30.54
C THR A 22 21.29 1.86 -29.73
N PRO A 23 21.78 0.62 -29.57
CA PRO A 23 21.08 -0.34 -28.74
C PRO A 23 20.92 0.31 -27.34
N ALA A 24 19.68 0.47 -26.88
CA ALA A 24 19.42 0.90 -25.53
C ALA A 24 20.11 -0.15 -24.63
N HIS A 25 21.14 0.26 -23.88
CA HIS A 25 21.82 -0.63 -22.97
C HIS A 25 20.81 -1.08 -21.91
N ALA A 26 20.64 -2.40 -21.76
CA ALA A 26 19.86 -2.96 -20.68
C ALA A 26 20.46 -2.52 -19.35
N VAL A 27 19.62 -2.01 -18.44
CA VAL A 27 20.04 -1.56 -17.11
C VAL A 27 19.41 -2.48 -16.08
N ASP A 28 20.24 -2.97 -15.14
CA ASP A 28 19.77 -3.71 -13.98
C ASP A 28 19.65 -2.78 -12.78
N LEU A 29 18.45 -2.66 -12.22
CA LEU A 29 18.15 -1.82 -11.07
C LEU A 29 18.06 -2.65 -9.79
N ALA A 30 18.52 -2.08 -8.68
CA ALA A 30 18.37 -2.66 -7.35
C ALA A 30 17.49 -1.74 -6.47
N GLY A 31 16.39 -2.29 -5.97
CA GLY A 31 15.48 -1.56 -5.09
C GLY A 31 15.30 -2.23 -3.74
N SER A 32 14.87 -1.45 -2.74
CA SER A 32 14.58 -1.97 -1.41
C SER A 32 13.53 -1.13 -0.68
N GLY A 33 12.99 -1.68 0.42
CA GLY A 33 12.10 -0.94 1.29
C GLY A 33 10.83 -1.70 1.69
N ALA A 34 9.68 -1.01 1.62
CA ALA A 34 8.41 -1.50 2.11
C ALA A 34 8.05 -2.91 1.62
N SER A 35 7.66 -3.78 2.55
CA SER A 35 7.13 -5.11 2.20
C SER A 35 5.72 -5.05 1.62
N PHE A 36 5.02 -3.95 1.83
CA PHE A 36 3.67 -3.69 1.35
C PHE A 36 3.57 -3.77 -0.18
N VAL A 37 4.56 -3.22 -0.91
CA VAL A 37 4.53 -3.15 -2.38
C VAL A 37 4.99 -4.42 -3.08
N VAL A 38 5.53 -5.41 -2.36
CA VAL A 38 6.10 -6.63 -2.97
C VAL A 38 5.19 -7.26 -4.02
N PRO A 39 3.89 -7.48 -3.76
CA PRO A 39 3.04 -8.10 -4.77
C PRO A 39 2.84 -7.25 -6.03
N LEU A 40 2.86 -5.92 -5.91
CA LEU A 40 2.82 -5.03 -7.06
C LEU A 40 4.09 -5.18 -7.91
N VAL A 41 5.26 -5.00 -7.29
CA VAL A 41 6.53 -5.01 -8.03
C VAL A 41 6.80 -6.36 -8.67
N GLU A 42 6.46 -7.47 -8.01
CA GLU A 42 6.59 -8.80 -8.59
C GLU A 42 5.60 -9.04 -9.75
N ALA A 43 4.37 -8.58 -9.65
CA ALA A 43 3.39 -8.69 -10.73
C ALA A 43 3.81 -7.90 -11.99
N CYS A 44 4.53 -6.78 -11.81
CA CYS A 44 4.91 -5.87 -12.88
C CYS A 44 6.30 -6.15 -13.48
N LYS A 45 7.12 -6.95 -12.83
CA LYS A 45 8.53 -7.20 -13.16
C LYS A 45 8.74 -7.67 -14.60
N ALA A 46 8.05 -8.73 -14.99
CA ALA A 46 8.18 -9.31 -16.33
C ALA A 46 7.69 -8.35 -17.44
N GLY A 47 6.61 -7.62 -17.19
CA GLY A 47 6.07 -6.64 -18.14
C GLY A 47 7.00 -5.44 -18.32
N PHE A 48 7.61 -4.95 -17.25
CA PHE A 48 8.63 -3.90 -17.29
C PHE A 48 9.81 -4.32 -18.16
N ALA A 49 10.38 -5.51 -17.90
CA ALA A 49 11.50 -6.03 -18.68
C ALA A 49 11.15 -6.18 -20.16
N LYS A 50 9.95 -6.68 -20.47
CA LYS A 50 9.48 -6.80 -21.87
C LYS A 50 9.33 -5.46 -22.57
N LYS A 51 8.87 -4.41 -21.85
CA LYS A 51 8.58 -3.08 -22.41
C LYS A 51 9.84 -2.25 -22.63
N THR A 52 10.79 -2.31 -21.69
CA THR A 52 11.95 -1.40 -21.66
C THR A 52 13.27 -2.08 -21.96
N GLY A 53 13.36 -3.38 -21.88
CA GLY A 53 14.64 -4.12 -21.89
C GLY A 53 15.41 -4.06 -20.57
N HIS A 54 14.98 -3.25 -19.59
CA HIS A 54 15.60 -3.13 -18.28
C HIS A 54 15.10 -4.21 -17.34
N SER A 55 15.88 -4.53 -16.32
CA SER A 55 15.49 -5.45 -15.25
C SER A 55 15.59 -4.80 -13.89
N PHE A 56 14.93 -5.38 -12.87
CA PHE A 56 15.16 -4.98 -11.50
C PHE A 56 15.05 -6.16 -10.53
N VAL A 57 15.73 -6.00 -9.40
CA VAL A 57 15.52 -6.81 -8.21
C VAL A 57 15.00 -5.93 -7.08
N TYR A 58 14.10 -6.46 -6.25
CA TYR A 58 13.54 -5.74 -5.12
C TYR A 58 13.71 -6.55 -3.84
N THR A 59 14.32 -5.95 -2.82
CA THR A 59 14.54 -6.57 -1.52
C THR A 59 13.58 -5.96 -0.49
N SER A 60 12.70 -6.78 0.04
CA SER A 60 11.74 -6.41 1.07
C SER A 60 12.43 -6.26 2.43
N THR A 61 12.75 -5.03 2.83
CA THR A 61 13.53 -4.73 4.05
C THR A 61 12.75 -3.91 5.09
N GLY A 62 11.51 -3.51 4.76
CA GLY A 62 10.72 -2.56 5.53
C GLY A 62 10.99 -1.10 5.14
N SER A 63 9.98 -0.24 5.35
CA SER A 63 10.02 1.18 4.94
C SER A 63 11.15 1.96 5.62
N GLY A 64 11.44 1.68 6.90
CA GLY A 64 12.51 2.37 7.61
C GLY A 64 13.89 2.09 7.00
N THR A 65 14.16 0.83 6.64
CA THR A 65 15.39 0.47 5.92
C THR A 65 15.40 1.07 4.52
N GLY A 66 14.28 1.08 3.79
CA GLY A 66 14.19 1.76 2.49
C GLY A 66 14.53 3.24 2.56
N LYS A 67 14.01 3.96 3.55
CA LYS A 67 14.36 5.37 3.80
C LYS A 67 15.84 5.54 4.12
N ASN A 68 16.38 4.71 5.01
CA ASN A 68 17.81 4.76 5.35
C ASN A 68 18.70 4.45 4.15
N ASN A 69 18.32 3.49 3.32
CA ASN A 69 19.04 3.16 2.08
C ASN A 69 19.00 4.33 1.08
N SER A 70 17.86 5.03 0.99
CA SER A 70 17.76 6.22 0.14
C SER A 70 18.68 7.35 0.62
N ASP A 71 18.83 7.54 1.93
CA ASP A 71 19.73 8.56 2.50
C ASP A 71 21.21 8.22 2.27
N ASN A 72 21.55 6.92 2.25
CA ASN A 72 22.91 6.43 2.05
C ASN A 72 23.21 6.03 0.60
N GLU A 73 22.29 6.29 -0.35
CA GLU A 73 22.42 5.93 -1.77
C GLU A 73 22.70 4.44 -2.01
N ILE A 74 22.14 3.57 -1.17
CA ILE A 74 22.26 2.10 -1.30
C ILE A 74 21.12 1.61 -2.19
N GLY A 75 21.45 1.15 -3.40
CA GLY A 75 20.50 0.79 -4.43
C GLY A 75 20.12 1.97 -5.34
N ASP A 76 19.14 1.76 -6.21
CA ASP A 76 18.77 2.69 -7.27
C ASP A 76 17.38 3.30 -7.05
N PHE A 77 16.47 2.58 -6.32
CA PHE A 77 15.12 3.06 -5.97
C PHE A 77 14.64 2.46 -4.65
N TRP A 78 13.71 3.15 -3.99
CA TRP A 78 13.25 2.74 -2.66
C TRP A 78 11.75 2.92 -2.52
N PHE A 79 11.11 2.05 -1.71
CA PHE A 79 9.71 2.20 -1.36
C PHE A 79 9.51 2.42 0.13
N SER A 80 8.52 3.27 0.45
CA SER A 80 8.07 3.51 1.82
C SER A 80 6.57 3.77 1.86
N ASP A 81 5.87 3.12 2.82
CA ASP A 81 4.45 3.39 3.07
C ASP A 81 4.26 4.56 4.04
N SER A 82 5.33 5.01 4.70
CA SER A 82 5.34 6.20 5.56
C SER A 82 6.17 7.31 4.93
N ALA A 83 5.76 8.55 5.15
CA ALA A 83 6.52 9.70 4.69
C ALA A 83 7.95 9.70 5.24
N HIS A 84 8.90 10.07 4.39
CA HIS A 84 10.30 10.27 4.76
C HIS A 84 10.53 11.76 5.04
N THR A 85 10.49 12.15 6.30
CA THR A 85 10.51 13.56 6.75
C THR A 85 11.59 13.89 7.77
N GLY A 86 12.42 12.92 8.16
CA GLY A 86 13.45 13.11 9.17
C GLY A 86 14.56 14.08 8.74
N ALA A 87 15.31 14.63 9.71
CA ALA A 87 16.43 15.53 9.45
C ALA A 87 17.57 14.91 8.61
N LYS A 88 17.63 13.58 8.57
CA LYS A 88 18.60 12.83 7.75
C LYS A 88 18.18 12.69 6.28
N LYS A 89 16.91 13.00 5.95
CA LYS A 89 16.43 12.91 4.59
C LYS A 89 17.23 13.83 3.68
N ARG A 90 17.81 13.29 2.64
CA ARG A 90 18.49 14.09 1.61
C ARG A 90 17.49 15.02 0.92
N SER A 91 17.89 16.27 0.67
CA SER A 91 17.03 17.30 0.04
C SER A 91 16.61 16.94 -1.39
N THR A 92 17.37 16.07 -2.05
CA THR A 92 17.09 15.57 -3.40
C THR A 92 15.98 14.52 -3.45
N ILE A 93 15.63 13.90 -2.30
CA ILE A 93 14.60 12.85 -2.23
C ILE A 93 13.21 13.47 -2.12
N PHE A 94 12.30 12.97 -2.93
CA PHE A 94 10.88 13.30 -2.87
C PHE A 94 9.99 12.04 -3.00
N HIS A 95 8.69 12.18 -2.75
CA HIS A 95 7.75 11.08 -2.71
C HIS A 95 6.92 11.04 -3.98
N ALA A 96 6.95 9.94 -4.72
CA ALA A 96 6.00 9.66 -5.79
C ALA A 96 4.98 8.61 -5.28
N PRO A 97 3.70 8.95 -5.09
CA PRO A 97 2.68 7.98 -4.71
C PRO A 97 2.42 7.07 -5.92
N ILE A 98 2.71 5.78 -5.76
CA ILE A 98 2.63 4.80 -6.86
C ILE A 98 1.38 3.93 -6.76
N ILE A 99 1.00 3.53 -5.55
CA ILE A 99 -0.10 2.59 -5.35
C ILE A 99 -0.80 2.88 -4.03
N ALA A 100 -2.08 2.57 -3.97
CA ALA A 100 -2.86 2.60 -2.75
C ALA A 100 -3.37 1.19 -2.40
N ALA A 101 -3.60 0.92 -1.13
CA ALA A 101 -4.21 -0.31 -0.68
C ALA A 101 -4.74 -0.20 0.76
N PRO A 102 -5.64 -1.09 1.19
CA PRO A 102 -6.03 -1.20 2.57
C PRO A 102 -4.97 -1.89 3.42
N ILE A 103 -4.75 -1.40 4.62
CA ILE A 103 -4.24 -2.21 5.71
C ILE A 103 -5.44 -2.97 6.29
N ALA A 104 -5.46 -4.28 6.18
CA ALA A 104 -6.50 -5.11 6.76
C ALA A 104 -6.14 -5.51 8.18
N VAL A 105 -7.10 -5.43 9.10
CA VAL A 105 -7.01 -6.09 10.40
C VAL A 105 -7.42 -7.54 10.18
N LEU A 106 -6.46 -8.46 10.32
CA LEU A 106 -6.60 -9.88 9.98
C LEU A 106 -6.73 -10.71 11.24
N VAL A 107 -7.67 -11.64 11.24
CA VAL A 107 -7.96 -12.51 12.40
C VAL A 107 -7.89 -13.98 12.03
N ASN A 108 -7.39 -14.78 12.97
CA ASN A 108 -7.39 -16.25 12.93
C ASN A 108 -8.40 -16.81 13.94
N LEU A 109 -9.69 -16.79 13.60
CA LEU A 109 -10.75 -17.34 14.42
C LEU A 109 -11.32 -18.61 13.75
N PRO A 110 -11.55 -19.71 14.51
CA PRO A 110 -12.05 -20.98 13.96
C PRO A 110 -13.41 -20.85 13.28
N ALA A 111 -14.31 -20.04 13.84
CA ALA A 111 -15.62 -19.81 13.24
C ALA A 111 -15.51 -18.94 11.99
N LYS A 112 -16.07 -19.40 10.88
CA LYS A 112 -16.08 -18.67 9.58
C LYS A 112 -17.15 -17.56 9.56
N LYS A 113 -17.31 -16.80 10.66
CA LYS A 113 -18.23 -15.67 10.76
C LYS A 113 -17.49 -14.34 10.58
N ASP A 114 -18.15 -13.35 10.03
CA ASP A 114 -17.61 -11.99 9.98
C ASP A 114 -17.35 -11.46 11.39
N ILE A 115 -16.27 -10.74 11.57
CA ILE A 115 -15.92 -10.06 12.82
C ILE A 115 -15.96 -8.55 12.58
N TYR A 116 -16.55 -7.82 13.52
CA TYR A 116 -16.73 -6.39 13.49
C TYR A 116 -15.98 -5.76 14.65
N LEU A 117 -15.13 -4.78 14.37
CA LEU A 117 -14.30 -4.13 15.37
C LEU A 117 -14.37 -2.61 15.17
N SER A 118 -14.80 -1.88 16.18
CA SER A 118 -14.66 -0.43 16.20
C SER A 118 -13.18 -0.04 16.30
N ALA A 119 -12.86 1.19 15.91
CA ALA A 119 -11.47 1.67 15.98
C ALA A 119 -10.94 1.65 17.42
N ASP A 120 -11.77 1.99 18.39
CA ASP A 120 -11.43 1.93 19.81
C ASP A 120 -11.15 0.50 20.28
N THR A 121 -11.98 -0.47 19.84
CA THR A 121 -11.77 -1.89 20.11
C THR A 121 -10.44 -2.38 19.54
N VAL A 122 -10.12 -2.05 18.29
CA VAL A 122 -8.83 -2.39 17.67
C VAL A 122 -7.68 -1.80 18.47
N ALA A 123 -7.74 -0.50 18.80
CA ALA A 123 -6.69 0.16 19.57
C ALA A 123 -6.48 -0.51 20.94
N LYS A 124 -7.54 -0.84 21.67
CA LYS A 124 -7.45 -1.53 22.97
C LYS A 124 -6.86 -2.94 22.87
N ILE A 125 -7.20 -3.69 21.82
CA ILE A 125 -6.62 -5.02 21.57
C ILE A 125 -5.10 -4.88 21.35
N PHE A 126 -4.68 -4.00 20.46
CA PHE A 126 -3.26 -3.80 20.14
C PHE A 126 -2.48 -3.12 21.27
N ALA A 127 -3.12 -2.32 22.11
CA ALA A 127 -2.54 -1.76 23.34
C ALA A 127 -2.46 -2.77 24.49
N GLY A 128 -2.97 -3.99 24.31
CA GLY A 128 -2.98 -5.03 25.36
C GLY A 128 -3.98 -4.79 26.49
N GLN A 129 -4.96 -3.91 26.30
CA GLN A 129 -6.03 -3.64 27.27
C GLN A 129 -7.15 -4.67 27.16
N ILE A 130 -7.57 -5.01 25.93
CA ILE A 130 -8.49 -6.14 25.67
C ILE A 130 -7.65 -7.38 25.38
N THR A 131 -7.87 -8.43 26.17
CA THR A 131 -7.04 -9.64 26.14
C THR A 131 -7.78 -10.91 25.79
N GLN A 132 -9.12 -10.86 25.76
CA GLN A 132 -10.00 -12.01 25.48
C GLN A 132 -10.94 -11.69 24.33
N TRP A 133 -11.24 -12.68 23.47
CA TRP A 133 -12.18 -12.50 22.37
C TRP A 133 -13.63 -12.24 22.81
N ASN A 134 -14.03 -12.76 23.99
CA ASN A 134 -15.35 -12.52 24.58
C ASN A 134 -15.41 -11.28 25.48
N ASP A 135 -14.44 -10.36 25.34
CA ASP A 135 -14.48 -9.08 26.04
C ASP A 135 -15.81 -8.34 25.73
N PRO A 136 -16.47 -7.71 26.73
CA PRO A 136 -17.75 -7.04 26.54
C PRO A 136 -17.74 -6.02 25.38
N GLN A 137 -16.63 -5.34 25.10
CA GLN A 137 -16.54 -4.38 24.02
C GLN A 137 -16.54 -5.08 22.65
N ILE A 138 -15.81 -6.18 22.47
CA ILE A 138 -15.86 -6.97 21.24
C ILE A 138 -17.27 -7.59 21.08
N VAL A 139 -17.86 -8.08 22.18
CA VAL A 139 -19.25 -8.60 22.17
C VAL A 139 -20.22 -7.53 21.72
N ALA A 140 -20.10 -6.28 22.21
CA ALA A 140 -20.97 -5.17 21.81
C ALA A 140 -20.82 -4.83 20.33
N ASP A 141 -19.59 -4.85 19.77
CA ASP A 141 -19.37 -4.64 18.34
C ASP A 141 -20.01 -5.74 17.47
N ASN A 142 -20.18 -6.97 18.01
CA ASN A 142 -20.62 -8.15 17.28
C ASN A 142 -22.03 -8.65 17.65
N ASN A 143 -22.77 -7.90 18.48
CA ASN A 143 -24.16 -8.20 18.85
C ASN A 143 -25.00 -6.92 18.73
N ARG A 144 -25.13 -6.42 17.50
CA ARG A 144 -25.84 -5.18 17.19
C ARG A 144 -26.32 -5.15 15.74
N THR A 145 -27.13 -4.18 15.42
CA THR A 145 -27.40 -3.84 14.03
C THR A 145 -26.27 -2.99 13.48
N VAL A 146 -25.60 -3.47 12.44
CA VAL A 146 -24.56 -2.75 11.72
C VAL A 146 -25.10 -2.13 10.45
N LYS A 147 -24.62 -0.94 10.13
CA LYS A 147 -24.87 -0.26 8.87
C LYS A 147 -23.68 -0.40 7.95
N SER A 148 -23.91 -0.51 6.67
CA SER A 148 -22.90 -0.51 5.62
C SER A 148 -23.39 0.20 4.38
N VAL A 149 -22.46 0.62 3.53
CA VAL A 149 -22.72 1.25 2.24
C VAL A 149 -22.08 0.43 1.14
N VAL A 150 -22.83 0.21 0.07
CA VAL A 150 -22.32 -0.38 -1.16
C VAL A 150 -22.19 0.73 -2.19
N TYR A 151 -21.01 0.94 -2.72
CA TYR A 151 -20.76 1.91 -3.77
C TYR A 151 -20.97 1.31 -5.15
N ARG A 152 -21.36 2.16 -6.11
CA ARG A 152 -21.22 1.85 -7.53
C ARG A 152 -19.72 1.79 -7.85
N LYS A 153 -19.30 0.75 -8.55
CA LYS A 153 -17.90 0.56 -8.93
C LYS A 153 -17.65 0.99 -10.38
N ASP A 154 -16.46 1.46 -10.65
CA ASP A 154 -15.92 1.66 -11.99
C ASP A 154 -15.30 0.35 -12.52
N ALA A 155 -14.65 0.40 -13.68
CA ALA A 155 -14.02 -0.77 -14.32
C ALA A 155 -12.85 -1.35 -13.51
N ASN A 156 -12.20 -0.53 -12.66
CA ASN A 156 -11.08 -0.93 -11.82
C ASN A 156 -11.53 -1.41 -10.42
N GLY A 157 -12.85 -1.39 -10.15
CA GLY A 157 -13.40 -1.79 -8.85
C GLY A 157 -13.36 -0.70 -7.80
N ASN A 158 -12.94 0.52 -8.15
CA ASN A 158 -12.97 1.69 -7.28
C ASN A 158 -14.39 2.24 -7.14
N ALA A 159 -14.63 3.12 -6.15
CA ALA A 159 -15.89 3.82 -6.07
C ALA A 159 -16.03 4.78 -7.26
N LYS A 160 -17.10 4.59 -8.06
CA LYS A 160 -17.43 5.55 -9.13
C LYS A 160 -17.80 6.88 -8.51
N LEU A 161 -17.20 7.97 -9.00
CA LEU A 161 -17.46 9.31 -8.52
C LEU A 161 -18.57 10.01 -9.34
N ASP A 162 -19.28 10.93 -8.71
CA ASP A 162 -20.19 11.86 -9.37
C ASP A 162 -19.43 13.06 -9.95
N LYS A 163 -20.15 14.01 -10.56
CA LYS A 163 -19.57 15.23 -11.14
C LYS A 163 -18.87 16.15 -10.13
N ASN A 164 -19.09 15.96 -8.83
CA ASN A 164 -18.50 16.72 -7.74
C ASN A 164 -17.36 15.95 -7.06
N GLY A 165 -16.93 14.79 -7.62
CA GLY A 165 -15.88 13.95 -7.06
C GLY A 165 -16.33 13.11 -5.84
N LYS A 166 -17.65 12.99 -5.57
CA LYS A 166 -18.15 12.21 -4.44
C LYS A 166 -18.50 10.79 -4.86
N PRO A 167 -18.21 9.77 -4.01
CA PRO A 167 -18.56 8.38 -4.27
C PRO A 167 -20.08 8.19 -4.45
N ILE A 168 -20.49 7.53 -5.53
CA ILE A 168 -21.89 7.23 -5.81
C ILE A 168 -22.32 6.02 -4.99
N VAL A 169 -23.25 6.24 -4.06
CA VAL A 169 -23.86 5.15 -3.26
C VAL A 169 -24.83 4.36 -4.15
N LEU A 170 -24.62 3.05 -4.27
CA LEU A 170 -25.54 2.13 -4.94
C LEU A 170 -26.71 1.75 -4.01
N ARG A 171 -26.38 1.43 -2.75
CA ARG A 171 -27.39 1.13 -1.72
C ARG A 171 -26.83 1.26 -0.32
N ASN A 172 -27.70 1.59 0.63
CA ASN A 172 -27.46 1.41 2.06
C ASN A 172 -27.93 0.02 2.47
N ALA A 173 -27.21 -0.62 3.38
CA ALA A 173 -27.55 -1.91 3.94
C ALA A 173 -27.52 -1.85 5.47
N SER A 174 -28.36 -2.65 6.09
CA SER A 174 -28.39 -2.83 7.54
C SER A 174 -28.52 -4.33 7.82
N LYS A 175 -27.74 -4.85 8.78
CA LYS A 175 -27.72 -6.27 9.13
C LYS A 175 -27.63 -6.40 10.64
N SER A 176 -28.53 -7.17 11.23
CA SER A 176 -28.40 -7.59 12.62
C SER A 176 -27.36 -8.69 12.73
N ILE A 177 -26.40 -8.49 13.62
CA ILE A 177 -25.31 -9.43 13.88
C ILE A 177 -25.51 -10.03 15.27
N ILE A 178 -25.37 -11.34 15.35
CA ILE A 178 -25.31 -12.08 16.61
C ILE A 178 -24.14 -13.07 16.48
N TYR A 179 -23.10 -12.86 17.28
CA TYR A 179 -21.93 -13.70 17.27
C TYR A 179 -21.48 -14.06 18.69
N THR A 180 -21.61 -15.34 19.03
CA THR A 180 -21.04 -15.88 20.28
C THR A 180 -19.52 -15.99 20.11
N LEU A 181 -18.79 -15.08 20.72
CA LEU A 181 -17.34 -15.03 20.68
C LEU A 181 -16.72 -16.05 21.64
N PRO A 182 -15.59 -16.68 21.31
CA PRO A 182 -14.97 -17.68 22.15
C PRO A 182 -14.32 -17.06 23.40
N ASN A 183 -14.41 -17.72 24.53
CA ASN A 183 -13.62 -17.38 25.71
C ASN A 183 -12.19 -17.88 25.53
N LYS A 184 -11.39 -17.13 24.75
CA LYS A 184 -10.01 -17.45 24.40
C LYS A 184 -9.15 -16.20 24.42
N PRO A 185 -7.87 -16.31 24.87
CA PRO A 185 -6.97 -15.17 24.87
C PRO A 185 -6.64 -14.72 23.43
N ILE A 186 -6.55 -13.41 23.25
CA ILE A 186 -6.13 -12.81 21.98
C ILE A 186 -4.61 -12.84 21.90
N LYS A 187 -4.07 -13.38 20.81
CA LYS A 187 -2.66 -13.27 20.44
C LYS A 187 -2.49 -12.16 19.43
N VAL A 188 -1.71 -11.15 19.76
CA VAL A 188 -1.41 -10.01 18.88
C VAL A 188 -0.10 -10.26 18.16
N VAL A 189 -0.12 -10.20 16.84
CA VAL A 189 1.10 -10.30 16.03
C VAL A 189 1.36 -8.94 15.37
N PHE A 190 2.54 -8.36 15.63
CA PHE A 190 2.93 -7.04 15.12
C PHE A 190 4.20 -7.12 14.25
N ARG A 191 4.47 -6.06 13.48
CA ARG A 191 5.68 -5.93 12.66
C ARG A 191 6.89 -5.62 13.54
N SER A 192 7.86 -6.53 13.60
CA SER A 192 9.10 -6.35 14.36
C SER A 192 10.15 -5.51 13.64
N ASP A 193 10.02 -5.32 12.33
CA ASP A 193 10.83 -4.44 11.51
C ASP A 193 10.33 -2.98 11.53
N THR A 194 11.14 -2.07 11.02
CA THR A 194 10.75 -0.66 10.83
C THR A 194 9.84 -0.52 9.62
N SER A 195 8.54 -0.47 9.87
CA SER A 195 7.46 -0.65 8.91
C SER A 195 6.61 0.61 8.72
N GLY A 196 6.50 1.08 7.49
CA GLY A 196 5.56 2.15 7.14
C GLY A 196 4.10 1.73 7.30
N THR A 197 3.80 0.43 7.11
CA THR A 197 2.48 -0.14 7.42
C THR A 197 2.17 0.04 8.92
N THR A 198 3.15 -0.24 9.80
CA THR A 198 3.03 0.04 11.25
C THR A 198 2.83 1.51 11.53
N ASN A 199 3.57 2.40 10.86
CA ASN A 199 3.41 3.85 11.03
C ASN A 199 1.98 4.29 10.73
N ASN A 200 1.43 3.88 9.60
CA ASN A 200 0.06 4.22 9.22
C ASN A 200 -0.98 3.58 10.13
N PHE A 201 -0.78 2.34 10.55
CA PHE A 201 -1.67 1.66 11.49
C PHE A 201 -1.70 2.34 12.86
N THR A 202 -0.53 2.71 13.40
CA THR A 202 -0.44 3.41 14.68
C THR A 202 -0.94 4.86 14.58
N ARG A 203 -0.75 5.54 13.43
CA ARG A 203 -1.33 6.84 13.13
C ARG A 203 -2.86 6.78 13.10
N TRP A 204 -3.41 5.75 12.48
CA TRP A 204 -4.86 5.53 12.45
C TRP A 204 -5.43 5.28 13.85
N MET A 205 -4.75 4.48 14.69
CA MET A 205 -5.18 4.27 16.08
C MET A 205 -5.11 5.55 16.90
N SER A 206 -4.05 6.34 16.79
CA SER A 206 -3.94 7.62 17.50
C SER A 206 -4.97 8.65 17.01
N GLY A 207 -5.33 8.63 15.72
CA GLY A 207 -6.34 9.52 15.15
C GLY A 207 -7.79 9.17 15.51
N ASN A 208 -8.09 7.89 15.73
CA ASN A 208 -9.46 7.43 16.02
C ASN A 208 -9.71 7.06 17.50
N ALA A 209 -8.66 6.78 18.26
CA ALA A 209 -8.73 6.31 19.64
C ALA A 209 -7.61 6.93 20.50
N ALA A 210 -7.46 8.25 20.44
CA ALA A 210 -6.37 8.99 21.08
C ALA A 210 -6.27 8.79 22.60
N THR A 211 -7.37 8.50 23.28
CA THR A 211 -7.40 8.19 24.71
C THR A 211 -6.76 6.84 25.04
N VAL A 212 -6.75 5.91 24.08
CA VAL A 212 -6.15 4.58 24.20
C VAL A 212 -4.75 4.57 23.60
N TRP A 213 -4.61 5.12 22.40
CA TRP A 213 -3.35 5.17 21.65
C TRP A 213 -2.80 6.58 21.63
N ASN A 214 -2.20 7.00 22.75
CA ASN A 214 -1.71 8.36 23.01
C ASN A 214 -0.26 8.60 22.55
N LYS A 215 0.36 7.65 21.87
CA LYS A 215 1.70 7.80 21.31
C LYS A 215 1.63 8.26 19.85
N PRO A 216 2.59 9.08 19.40
CA PRO A 216 2.70 9.43 18.00
C PRO A 216 2.98 8.19 17.13
N ALA A 217 2.59 8.26 15.86
CA ALA A 217 2.88 7.23 14.88
C ALA A 217 4.38 6.98 14.73
N ASN A 218 4.77 5.71 14.60
CA ASN A 218 6.17 5.33 14.44
C ASN A 218 6.27 4.08 13.55
N ASP A 219 7.36 3.95 12.79
CA ASP A 219 7.64 2.76 12.01
C ASP A 219 7.96 1.55 12.90
N ALA A 220 8.49 1.77 14.11
CA ALA A 220 8.71 0.72 15.10
C ALA A 220 7.49 0.60 16.03
N PHE A 221 6.81 -0.55 15.99
CA PHE A 221 5.63 -0.80 16.80
C PHE A 221 5.90 -0.63 18.29
N THR A 222 7.06 -1.12 18.77
CA THR A 222 7.47 -1.02 20.18
C THR A 222 7.61 0.43 20.66
N THR A 223 8.03 1.34 19.78
CA THR A 223 8.13 2.78 20.07
C THR A 223 6.75 3.44 20.10
N ALA A 224 5.85 3.05 19.18
CA ALA A 224 4.49 3.57 19.10
C ALA A 224 3.56 2.96 20.18
N PHE A 225 3.95 1.88 20.84
CA PHE A 225 3.12 1.18 21.81
C PHE A 225 2.80 2.08 23.03
N PRO A 226 1.53 2.23 23.43
CA PRO A 226 1.10 3.23 24.42
C PRO A 226 1.36 2.81 25.88
N GLY A 227 2.21 1.85 26.14
CA GLY A 227 2.56 1.38 27.47
C GLY A 227 3.89 0.67 27.46
N ASN A 228 4.08 -0.25 28.41
CA ASN A 228 5.23 -1.14 28.40
C ASN A 228 4.87 -2.45 27.66
N ILE A 229 5.42 -2.63 26.46
CA ILE A 229 5.18 -3.84 25.68
C ILE A 229 5.75 -5.09 26.36
N ASN A 230 6.78 -4.92 27.19
CA ASN A 230 7.44 -5.99 27.95
C ASN A 230 6.77 -6.27 29.30
N ASP A 231 5.61 -5.68 29.58
CA ASP A 231 4.80 -6.04 30.75
C ASP A 231 4.52 -7.56 30.74
N THR A 232 4.57 -8.19 31.90
CA THR A 232 4.38 -9.64 32.04
C THR A 232 3.09 -10.18 31.40
N LYS A 233 2.01 -9.40 31.44
CA LYS A 233 0.73 -9.72 30.75
C LYS A 233 0.84 -9.75 29.22
N ASN A 234 1.86 -9.13 28.64
CA ASN A 234 2.08 -9.04 27.18
C ASN A 234 3.04 -10.13 26.68
N ILE A 235 3.92 -10.65 27.55
CA ILE A 235 4.91 -11.66 27.18
C ILE A 235 4.23 -12.92 26.61
N GLY A 236 4.65 -13.34 25.41
CA GLY A 236 4.08 -14.48 24.68
C GLY A 236 2.65 -14.27 24.16
N ARG A 237 2.03 -13.11 24.44
CA ARG A 237 0.72 -12.70 23.88
C ARG A 237 0.83 -11.65 22.79
N ILE A 238 1.77 -10.70 22.91
CA ILE A 238 2.09 -9.71 21.89
C ILE A 238 3.46 -10.05 21.35
N VAL A 239 3.53 -10.53 20.10
CA VAL A 239 4.75 -11.06 19.50
C VAL A 239 5.02 -10.43 18.14
N GLY A 240 6.30 -10.27 17.79
CA GLY A 240 6.71 -9.65 16.54
C GLY A 240 7.06 -10.67 15.45
N ALA A 241 6.82 -10.30 14.20
CA ALA A 241 7.34 -11.00 13.02
C ALA A 241 7.77 -9.99 11.94
N ASN A 242 8.75 -10.36 11.13
CA ASN A 242 9.33 -9.48 10.12
C ASN A 242 8.51 -9.49 8.83
N GLY A 243 8.21 -8.30 8.31
CA GLY A 243 7.50 -8.11 7.04
C GLY A 243 6.02 -8.46 7.09
N SER A 244 5.27 -8.01 6.09
CA SER A 244 3.82 -8.28 5.98
C SER A 244 3.53 -9.77 5.84
N GLN A 245 4.30 -10.49 5.03
CA GLN A 245 4.19 -11.94 4.90
C GLN A 245 4.50 -12.66 6.23
N GLY A 246 5.52 -12.20 6.96
CA GLY A 246 5.91 -12.80 8.23
C GLY A 246 4.82 -12.71 9.29
N VAL A 247 4.19 -11.55 9.47
CA VAL A 247 3.08 -11.40 10.44
C VAL A 247 1.86 -12.22 10.04
N ALA A 248 1.55 -12.31 8.74
CA ALA A 248 0.45 -13.14 8.25
C ALA A 248 0.73 -14.63 8.45
N THR A 249 1.95 -15.08 8.16
CA THR A 249 2.40 -16.47 8.38
C THR A 249 2.32 -16.85 9.86
N LEU A 250 2.82 -16.00 10.76
CA LEU A 250 2.78 -16.29 12.19
C LEU A 250 1.34 -16.30 12.71
N ALA A 251 0.52 -15.33 12.29
CA ALA A 251 -0.88 -15.27 12.68
C ALA A 251 -1.68 -16.48 12.19
N SER A 252 -1.44 -16.97 10.96
CA SER A 252 -2.14 -18.15 10.42
C SER A 252 -1.84 -19.43 11.20
N LYS A 253 -0.63 -19.55 11.75
CA LYS A 253 -0.20 -20.67 12.60
C LYS A 253 -0.57 -20.50 14.07
N THR A 254 -1.11 -19.34 14.44
CA THR A 254 -1.45 -19.00 15.83
C THR A 254 -2.97 -18.85 15.95
N PRO A 255 -3.70 -19.87 16.44
CA PRO A 255 -5.14 -19.76 16.67
C PRO A 255 -5.48 -18.59 17.60
N TYR A 256 -6.60 -17.92 17.34
CA TYR A 256 -7.09 -16.76 18.11
C TYR A 256 -6.19 -15.53 18.02
N SER A 257 -5.39 -15.43 16.96
CA SER A 257 -4.55 -14.27 16.74
C SER A 257 -5.25 -13.17 15.95
N ILE A 258 -4.67 -11.96 16.07
CA ILE A 258 -4.99 -10.77 15.30
C ILE A 258 -3.69 -10.12 14.82
N THR A 259 -3.68 -9.61 13.61
CA THR A 259 -2.56 -8.88 13.02
C THR A 259 -3.04 -7.82 12.04
N TYR A 260 -2.13 -7.09 11.43
CA TYR A 260 -2.39 -6.12 10.36
C TYR A 260 -1.40 -6.31 9.21
N ALA A 261 -1.93 -6.36 8.01
CA ALA A 261 -1.17 -6.47 6.76
C ALA A 261 -2.08 -6.12 5.58
N GLU A 262 -1.58 -6.19 4.35
CA GLU A 262 -2.38 -6.09 3.14
C GLU A 262 -3.38 -7.24 3.07
N LYS A 263 -4.59 -6.95 2.57
CA LYS A 263 -5.71 -7.90 2.52
C LYS A 263 -5.35 -9.23 1.85
N GLN A 264 -4.53 -9.20 0.82
CA GLN A 264 -4.13 -10.41 0.08
C GLN A 264 -3.39 -11.44 0.94
N TRP A 265 -2.58 -11.01 1.91
CA TRP A 265 -1.94 -11.92 2.84
C TRP A 265 -2.96 -12.67 3.69
N GLY A 266 -4.08 -12.00 4.01
CA GLY A 266 -5.22 -12.68 4.64
C GLY A 266 -5.73 -13.83 3.78
N THR A 267 -6.02 -13.56 2.51
CA THR A 267 -6.50 -14.58 1.56
C THR A 267 -5.49 -15.71 1.38
N SER A 268 -4.20 -15.38 1.19
CA SER A 268 -3.14 -16.37 0.95
C SER A 268 -2.89 -17.30 2.15
N PHE A 269 -3.12 -16.81 3.38
CA PHE A 269 -2.87 -17.57 4.60
C PHE A 269 -4.14 -17.99 5.34
N GLY A 270 -5.32 -17.87 4.74
CA GLY A 270 -6.60 -18.27 5.33
C GLY A 270 -7.05 -17.43 6.53
N LEU A 271 -6.48 -16.24 6.71
CA LEU A 271 -6.91 -15.26 7.69
C LEU A 271 -8.10 -14.45 7.14
N ARG A 272 -8.93 -13.92 8.02
CA ARG A 272 -10.07 -13.11 7.63
C ARG A 272 -9.88 -11.66 8.02
N ALA A 273 -10.25 -10.76 7.10
CA ALA A 273 -10.30 -9.36 7.39
C ALA A 273 -11.51 -9.02 8.25
N ALA A 274 -11.30 -8.24 9.31
CA ALA A 274 -12.37 -7.68 10.12
C ALA A 274 -13.05 -6.53 9.37
N HIS A 275 -14.36 -6.37 9.62
CA HIS A 275 -15.06 -5.14 9.31
C HIS A 275 -14.66 -4.06 10.33
N ILE A 276 -14.18 -2.92 9.86
CA ILE A 276 -13.73 -1.83 10.72
C ILE A 276 -14.77 -0.72 10.75
N GLY A 277 -15.10 -0.30 11.98
CA GLY A 277 -16.02 0.83 12.21
C GLY A 277 -15.33 2.16 11.90
N ASN A 278 -16.05 3.05 11.21
CA ASN A 278 -15.62 4.41 10.91
C ASN A 278 -16.45 5.47 11.68
N ALA A 279 -16.06 6.73 11.59
CA ALA A 279 -16.72 7.84 12.31
C ALA A 279 -18.17 8.11 11.88
N SER A 280 -18.62 7.57 10.75
CA SER A 280 -20.03 7.64 10.32
C SER A 280 -20.89 6.50 10.89
N GLY A 281 -20.31 5.61 11.71
CA GLY A 281 -20.99 4.46 12.33
C GLY A 281 -21.20 3.27 11.40
N ASN A 282 -20.54 3.26 10.23
CA ASN A 282 -20.54 2.13 9.31
C ASN A 282 -19.40 1.17 9.63
N PHE A 283 -19.64 -0.13 9.43
CA PHE A 283 -18.59 -1.15 9.47
C PHE A 283 -18.30 -1.64 8.06
N THR A 284 -17.05 -1.54 7.65
CA THR A 284 -16.63 -1.73 6.25
C THR A 284 -15.47 -2.70 6.15
N LEU A 285 -15.50 -3.56 5.12
CA LEU A 285 -14.37 -4.41 4.75
C LEU A 285 -13.31 -3.61 4.00
N PRO A 286 -12.04 -4.06 4.03
CA PRO A 286 -10.96 -3.49 3.23
C PRO A 286 -11.13 -3.84 1.75
N ASP A 287 -12.05 -3.19 1.06
CA ASP A 287 -12.22 -3.31 -0.39
C ASP A 287 -11.85 -2.02 -1.13
N SER A 288 -11.56 -2.15 -2.43
CA SER A 288 -11.07 -1.05 -3.25
C SER A 288 -12.02 0.14 -3.26
N ALA A 289 -13.34 -0.09 -3.35
CA ALA A 289 -14.31 0.98 -3.39
C ALA A 289 -14.39 1.76 -2.07
N ALA A 290 -14.31 1.06 -0.95
CA ALA A 290 -14.35 1.69 0.38
C ALA A 290 -13.06 2.48 0.68
N VAL A 291 -11.91 1.98 0.23
CA VAL A 291 -10.62 2.67 0.37
C VAL A 291 -10.52 3.85 -0.59
N SER A 292 -10.93 3.72 -1.85
CA SER A 292 -10.94 4.85 -2.79
C SER A 292 -11.87 5.97 -2.33
N ALA A 293 -13.00 5.63 -1.71
CA ALA A 293 -13.91 6.60 -1.09
C ALA A 293 -13.24 7.38 0.06
N PHE A 294 -12.40 6.73 0.86
CA PHE A 294 -11.59 7.38 1.90
C PHE A 294 -10.50 8.26 1.30
N LEU A 295 -9.74 7.72 0.35
CA LEU A 295 -8.62 8.42 -0.27
C LEU A 295 -9.06 9.61 -1.14
N GLY A 296 -10.30 9.62 -1.62
CA GLY A 296 -10.87 10.75 -2.37
C GLY A 296 -10.89 12.07 -1.60
N GLU A 297 -10.85 12.03 -0.26
CA GLU A 297 -10.74 13.21 0.61
C GLU A 297 -9.30 13.49 1.09
N ALA A 298 -8.35 12.63 0.75
CA ALA A 298 -6.97 12.79 1.16
C ALA A 298 -6.31 13.97 0.44
N LYS A 299 -5.41 14.66 1.14
CA LYS A 299 -4.68 15.82 0.61
C LYS A 299 -3.25 15.40 0.26
N GLN A 300 -2.80 15.79 -0.91
CA GLN A 300 -1.43 15.56 -1.37
C GLN A 300 -0.66 16.88 -1.41
N ALA A 301 0.44 16.94 -0.68
CA ALA A 301 1.36 18.08 -0.65
C ALA A 301 2.23 18.16 -1.93
N ALA A 302 2.95 19.28 -2.10
CA ALA A 302 3.81 19.51 -3.26
C ALA A 302 5.02 18.55 -3.34
N ASP A 303 5.46 17.99 -2.23
CA ASP A 303 6.52 16.97 -2.14
C ASP A 303 5.99 15.53 -2.26
N GLY A 304 4.70 15.38 -2.57
CA GLY A 304 4.03 14.10 -2.79
C GLY A 304 3.44 13.45 -1.53
N ILE A 305 3.71 13.97 -0.35
CA ILE A 305 3.20 13.40 0.91
C ILE A 305 1.68 13.51 0.98
N VAL A 306 1.03 12.41 1.35
CA VAL A 306 -0.43 12.32 1.49
C VAL A 306 -0.80 12.38 2.97
N THR A 307 -1.80 13.21 3.29
CA THR A 307 -2.42 13.30 4.61
C THR A 307 -3.86 12.83 4.55
N TYR A 308 -4.30 12.14 5.62
CA TYR A 308 -5.60 11.50 5.72
C TYR A 308 -6.47 12.15 6.79
N ASP A 309 -7.77 12.26 6.51
CA ASP A 309 -8.77 12.60 7.53
C ASP A 309 -9.43 11.32 8.05
N TYR A 310 -8.94 10.81 9.17
CA TYR A 310 -9.52 9.63 9.82
C TYR A 310 -10.89 9.87 10.43
N GLY A 311 -11.27 11.14 10.64
CA GLY A 311 -12.58 11.57 11.12
C GLY A 311 -13.64 11.74 10.03
N THR A 312 -13.31 11.38 8.78
CA THR A 312 -14.19 11.52 7.62
C THR A 312 -15.59 11.01 7.88
N LYS A 313 -16.59 11.74 7.39
CA LYS A 313 -18.01 11.38 7.43
C LYS A 313 -18.48 10.68 6.15
N VAL A 314 -17.58 10.37 5.22
CA VAL A 314 -17.92 9.59 4.02
C VAL A 314 -18.44 8.23 4.45
N ALA A 315 -19.72 8.00 4.23
CA ALA A 315 -20.39 6.78 4.63
C ALA A 315 -19.80 5.56 3.91
N GLY A 316 -19.41 4.54 4.66
CA GLY A 316 -18.80 3.31 4.11
C GLY A 316 -17.34 3.45 3.71
N ALA A 317 -16.66 4.57 3.98
CA ALA A 317 -15.23 4.71 3.79
C ALA A 317 -14.46 3.75 4.72
N TYR A 318 -13.43 3.08 4.18
CA TYR A 318 -12.49 2.26 4.95
C TYR A 318 -11.26 3.09 5.29
N THR A 319 -11.17 3.55 6.52
CA THR A 319 -10.20 4.58 6.94
C THR A 319 -8.76 4.08 7.16
N LEU A 320 -8.51 2.78 7.04
CA LEU A 320 -7.16 2.21 7.01
C LEU A 320 -6.62 2.05 5.56
N GLY A 321 -7.04 2.93 4.65
CA GLY A 321 -6.44 3.07 3.32
C GLY A 321 -5.13 3.84 3.39
N ILE A 322 -4.10 3.38 2.68
CA ILE A 322 -2.81 4.05 2.59
C ILE A 322 -2.31 4.15 1.16
N VAL A 323 -1.37 5.05 0.95
CA VAL A 323 -0.58 5.19 -0.27
C VAL A 323 0.85 4.74 0.03
N SER A 324 1.45 3.98 -0.87
CA SER A 324 2.87 3.67 -0.83
C SER A 324 3.63 4.54 -1.82
N TYR A 325 4.77 5.04 -1.40
CA TYR A 325 5.61 5.96 -2.16
C TYR A 325 6.82 5.25 -2.73
N MET A 326 7.15 5.53 -3.98
CA MET A 326 8.50 5.38 -4.49
C MET A 326 9.27 6.64 -4.12
N LEU A 327 10.40 6.49 -3.45
CA LEU A 327 11.30 7.58 -3.13
C LEU A 327 12.22 7.77 -4.33
N LEU A 328 12.14 8.93 -4.95
CA LEU A 328 12.87 9.30 -6.16
C LEU A 328 13.83 10.44 -5.88
N GLU A 329 14.87 10.54 -6.69
CA GLU A 329 15.84 11.62 -6.63
C GLU A 329 15.64 12.65 -7.74
N THR A 330 15.83 13.92 -7.42
CA THR A 330 15.84 14.98 -8.45
C THR A 330 17.03 14.84 -9.39
N SER A 331 18.14 14.23 -8.94
CA SER A 331 19.32 13.98 -9.77
C SER A 331 20.05 12.72 -9.32
N TYR A 332 20.13 11.74 -10.19
CA TYR A 332 20.90 10.52 -9.98
C TYR A 332 22.36 10.71 -10.42
N LYS A 333 23.31 10.14 -9.67
CA LYS A 333 24.74 10.13 -10.02
C LYS A 333 24.98 9.40 -11.36
N ASN A 334 24.34 8.27 -11.55
CA ASN A 334 24.32 7.54 -12.81
C ASN A 334 23.04 7.94 -13.57
N LYS A 335 23.18 8.74 -14.61
CA LYS A 335 22.05 9.27 -15.38
C LYS A 335 21.28 8.20 -16.15
N GLU A 336 21.94 7.13 -16.60
CA GLU A 336 21.27 6.01 -17.29
C GLU A 336 20.41 5.21 -16.30
N LYS A 337 20.94 4.90 -15.12
CA LYS A 337 20.14 4.28 -14.06
C LYS A 337 18.99 5.17 -13.63
N GLY A 338 19.23 6.49 -13.47
CA GLY A 338 18.18 7.45 -13.16
C GLY A 338 17.06 7.46 -14.20
N LYS A 339 17.39 7.37 -15.49
CA LYS A 339 16.41 7.23 -16.56
C LYS A 339 15.60 5.96 -16.45
N ALA A 340 16.25 4.82 -16.24
CA ALA A 340 15.56 3.52 -16.06
C ALA A 340 14.67 3.50 -14.81
N VAL A 341 15.05 4.19 -13.72
CA VAL A 341 14.20 4.36 -12.53
C VAL A 341 12.96 5.20 -12.83
N VAL A 342 13.08 6.26 -13.61
CA VAL A 342 11.93 7.07 -14.08
C VAL A 342 10.99 6.19 -14.91
N GLU A 343 11.52 5.45 -15.86
CA GLU A 343 10.74 4.51 -16.70
C GLU A 343 10.04 3.43 -15.84
N LEU A 344 10.71 2.94 -14.78
CA LEU A 344 10.08 2.02 -13.82
C LEU A 344 8.91 2.70 -13.08
N ALA A 345 9.09 3.91 -12.58
CA ALA A 345 8.04 4.65 -11.88
C ALA A 345 6.82 4.92 -12.80
N GLU A 346 7.06 5.31 -14.04
CA GLU A 346 6.02 5.51 -15.05
C GLU A 346 5.32 4.18 -15.40
N TYR A 347 6.09 3.10 -15.54
CA TYR A 347 5.53 1.77 -15.81
C TYR A 347 4.63 1.27 -14.67
N LEU A 348 5.04 1.47 -13.42
CA LEU A 348 4.24 1.09 -12.25
C LEU A 348 2.89 1.84 -12.19
N LEU A 349 2.81 3.04 -12.77
CA LEU A 349 1.55 3.81 -12.91
C LEU A 349 0.79 3.48 -14.20
N SER A 350 1.36 2.68 -15.09
CA SER A 350 0.72 2.36 -16.37
C SER A 350 -0.44 1.37 -16.21
N PRO A 351 -1.42 1.39 -17.14
CA PRO A 351 -2.51 0.41 -17.13
C PRO A 351 -2.02 -1.05 -17.20
N GLU A 352 -0.92 -1.31 -17.90
CA GLU A 352 -0.38 -2.67 -18.05
C GLU A 352 0.07 -3.26 -16.70
N CYS A 353 0.71 -2.44 -15.83
CA CYS A 353 1.10 -2.88 -14.50
C CYS A 353 -0.09 -2.85 -13.54
N SER A 354 -0.88 -1.77 -13.54
CA SER A 354 -1.95 -1.56 -12.57
C SER A 354 -3.11 -2.56 -12.69
N LEU A 355 -3.45 -3.01 -13.90
CA LEU A 355 -4.45 -4.06 -14.11
C LEU A 355 -4.00 -5.41 -13.51
N GLY A 356 -2.71 -5.75 -13.65
CA GLY A 356 -2.13 -6.92 -12.97
C GLY A 356 -2.19 -6.79 -11.45
N ALA A 357 -1.92 -5.60 -10.94
CA ALA A 357 -1.92 -5.31 -9.50
C ALA A 357 -3.32 -5.30 -8.87
N ALA A 358 -4.36 -4.88 -9.58
CA ALA A 358 -5.73 -4.83 -9.09
C ALA A 358 -6.23 -6.20 -8.62
N SER A 359 -5.81 -7.29 -9.28
CA SER A 359 -6.12 -8.67 -8.87
C SER A 359 -5.56 -9.03 -7.48
N THR A 360 -4.56 -8.31 -7.00
CA THR A 360 -3.92 -8.52 -5.69
C THR A 360 -4.54 -7.66 -4.57
N GLY A 361 -5.59 -6.88 -4.87
CA GLY A 361 -6.28 -6.01 -3.90
C GLY A 361 -5.69 -4.61 -3.76
N PHE A 362 -4.72 -4.25 -4.61
CA PHE A 362 -4.24 -2.88 -4.75
C PHE A 362 -5.24 -2.01 -5.50
N ILE A 363 -5.19 -0.72 -5.22
CA ILE A 363 -6.03 0.31 -5.82
C ILE A 363 -5.17 1.10 -6.80
N VAL A 364 -5.60 1.11 -8.04
CA VAL A 364 -4.96 1.94 -9.08
C VAL A 364 -5.11 3.41 -8.69
N VAL A 365 -4.02 4.13 -8.72
CA VAL A 365 -4.02 5.59 -8.54
C VAL A 365 -4.63 6.23 -9.78
N GLU A 366 -5.66 7.04 -9.61
CA GLU A 366 -6.42 7.66 -10.69
C GLU A 366 -6.68 9.15 -10.44
N GLY A 367 -7.22 9.84 -11.46
CA GLY A 367 -7.64 11.23 -11.36
C GLY A 367 -6.51 12.17 -10.95
N THR A 368 -6.80 13.11 -10.05
CA THR A 368 -5.83 14.12 -9.61
C THR A 368 -4.60 13.54 -8.91
N PHE A 369 -4.74 12.39 -8.26
CA PHE A 369 -3.61 11.68 -7.65
C PHE A 369 -2.64 11.16 -8.70
N LEU A 370 -3.14 10.55 -9.78
CA LEU A 370 -2.33 10.06 -10.89
C LEU A 370 -1.59 11.21 -11.59
N GLU A 371 -2.29 12.31 -11.87
CA GLU A 371 -1.67 13.47 -12.53
C GLU A 371 -0.57 14.10 -11.68
N LYS A 372 -0.79 14.23 -10.37
CA LYS A 372 0.26 14.69 -9.44
C LYS A 372 1.43 13.71 -9.35
N ALA A 373 1.18 12.41 -9.33
CA ALA A 373 2.24 11.40 -9.33
C ALA A 373 3.12 11.53 -10.58
N LYS A 374 2.51 11.66 -11.76
CA LYS A 374 3.24 11.90 -13.02
C LYS A 374 4.07 13.19 -13.00
N GLN A 375 3.48 14.29 -12.49
CA GLN A 375 4.22 15.58 -12.34
C GLN A 375 5.42 15.46 -11.40
N LEU A 376 5.30 14.65 -10.34
CA LEU A 376 6.40 14.38 -9.42
C LEU A 376 7.47 13.52 -10.09
N ILE A 377 7.10 12.44 -10.77
CA ILE A 377 8.03 11.58 -11.51
C ILE A 377 8.79 12.39 -12.57
N ALA A 378 8.13 13.32 -13.27
CA ALA A 378 8.76 14.21 -14.25
C ALA A 378 9.83 15.14 -13.64
N ARG A 379 9.95 15.24 -12.31
CA ARG A 379 11.03 15.99 -11.62
C ARG A 379 12.27 15.14 -11.36
N ALA A 380 12.18 13.83 -11.50
CA ALA A 380 13.29 12.93 -11.26
C ALA A 380 14.36 13.01 -12.36
N ASN A 381 15.61 12.79 -11.97
CA ASN A 381 16.78 12.66 -12.85
C ASN A 381 17.03 13.88 -13.76
N LYS A 382 16.79 15.08 -13.28
CA LYS A 382 17.09 16.34 -14.00
C LYS A 382 18.49 16.86 -13.76
#